data_d182aa2ee00b027a18417577b72eca38
#
_entry.id   d182aa2ee00b027a18417577b72eca38
#
_cell.length_a   1.000
_cell.length_b   1.000
_cell.length_c   1.000
_cell.angle_alpha   90.00
_cell.angle_beta   90.00
_cell.angle_gamma   90.00
#
_symmetry.space_group_name_H-M   'P 1'
#
loop_
_entity.id
_entity.type
_entity.pdbx_description
1 polymer ?
#
loop_
_entity_poly.entity_id
_entity_poly.type
_entity_poly.pdbx_seq_one_letter_code
_entity_poly.pdbx_strand_id
1 'polypeptide(L)'
;MDCIMTMLFFDQFDSQVGVIGILAGPAGVREVGWRLRPRDASIEPDEVVQMALGQLREYFAGQRRQFTLPLDLPPLEPVAEAVLQALRTVGYGKTITYAELAELSGTGVPARAIGEIMAANPVPIIIPCHRVVASDGLGGYSGGDPGRHLETKRWLLENEGALPPALV
;
A
#
# COMPACT_ATOMS: atom_id res chain seq x y z
N MET A 1 -30.02 19.47 1.06
CA MET A 1 -28.84 18.60 1.33
C MET A 1 -28.19 18.34 0.00
N ASP A 2 -27.20 19.12 -0.30
CA ASP A 2 -26.44 18.92 -1.51
C ASP A 2 -25.56 17.68 -1.32
N CYS A 3 -25.98 16.57 -1.93
CA CYS A 3 -25.12 15.43 -2.11
C CYS A 3 -24.01 15.87 -3.08
N ILE A 4 -22.94 16.44 -2.55
CA ILE A 4 -21.74 16.66 -3.35
C ILE A 4 -21.24 15.26 -3.69
N MET A 5 -21.62 14.77 -4.85
CA MET A 5 -21.01 13.58 -5.42
C MET A 5 -19.51 13.89 -5.54
N THR A 6 -18.74 13.34 -4.64
CA THR A 6 -17.28 13.49 -4.70
C THR A 6 -16.81 12.85 -6.00
N MET A 7 -16.34 13.67 -6.91
CA MET A 7 -15.84 13.18 -8.19
C MET A 7 -14.56 12.39 -7.94
N LEU A 8 -14.58 11.13 -8.35
CA LEU A 8 -13.42 10.24 -8.25
C LEU A 8 -12.79 10.09 -9.64
N PHE A 9 -11.49 9.92 -9.64
CA PHE A 9 -10.69 9.71 -10.84
C PHE A 9 -9.90 8.41 -10.69
N PHE A 10 -9.69 7.72 -11.81
CA PHE A 10 -9.01 6.46 -11.89
C PHE A 10 -8.00 6.44 -13.03
N ASP A 11 -6.85 5.84 -12.78
CA ASP A 11 -5.91 5.45 -13.82
C ASP A 11 -5.10 4.24 -13.32
N GLN A 12 -4.33 3.63 -14.20
CA GLN A 12 -3.54 2.44 -13.89
C GLN A 12 -2.26 2.41 -14.72
N PHE A 13 -1.31 1.60 -14.29
CA PHE A 13 -0.08 1.36 -15.04
C PHE A 13 0.40 -0.09 -14.88
N ASP A 14 1.16 -0.56 -15.86
CA ASP A 14 1.83 -1.85 -15.78
C ASP A 14 3.11 -1.75 -14.97
N SER A 15 3.25 -2.63 -13.97
CA SER A 15 4.46 -2.74 -13.17
C SER A 15 5.08 -4.13 -13.33
N GLN A 16 6.27 -4.33 -12.74
CA GLN A 16 6.93 -5.62 -12.70
C GLN A 16 6.14 -6.68 -11.92
N VAL A 17 5.16 -6.27 -11.15
CA VAL A 17 4.32 -7.16 -10.32
C VAL A 17 2.84 -7.09 -10.68
N GLY A 18 2.52 -6.68 -11.91
CA GLY A 18 1.17 -6.61 -12.43
C GLY A 18 0.63 -5.19 -12.60
N VAL A 19 -0.61 -5.09 -13.02
CA VAL A 19 -1.29 -3.81 -13.24
C VAL A 19 -1.75 -3.23 -11.91
N ILE A 20 -1.34 -2.00 -11.64
CA ILE A 20 -1.72 -1.28 -10.42
C ILE A 20 -2.63 -0.13 -10.79
N GLY A 21 -3.81 -0.09 -10.17
CA GLY A 21 -4.79 0.98 -10.30
C GLY A 21 -4.73 1.94 -9.13
N ILE A 22 -5.12 3.18 -9.39
CA ILE A 22 -5.20 4.25 -8.42
C ILE A 22 -6.56 4.91 -8.53
N LEU A 23 -7.23 5.07 -7.40
CA LEU A 23 -8.47 5.81 -7.25
C LEU A 23 -8.19 7.01 -6.35
N ALA A 24 -8.53 8.20 -6.80
CA ALA A 24 -8.33 9.43 -6.05
C ALA A 24 -9.52 10.37 -6.18
N GLY A 25 -9.68 11.21 -5.18
CA GLY A 25 -10.61 12.33 -5.18
C GLY A 25 -9.87 13.65 -5.03
N PRO A 26 -10.59 14.78 -4.89
CA PRO A 26 -9.98 16.11 -4.77
C PRO A 26 -9.06 16.25 -3.55
N ALA A 27 -9.33 15.51 -2.47
CA ALA A 27 -8.58 15.59 -1.24
C ALA A 27 -7.36 14.65 -1.19
N GLY A 28 -7.24 13.70 -2.13
CA GLY A 28 -6.09 12.80 -2.17
C GLY A 28 -6.39 11.42 -2.71
N VAL A 29 -5.38 10.55 -2.60
CA VAL A 29 -5.47 9.15 -2.99
C VAL A 29 -6.33 8.39 -2.01
N ARG A 30 -7.30 7.64 -2.51
CA ARG A 30 -8.24 6.87 -1.71
C ARG A 30 -7.94 5.38 -1.72
N GLU A 31 -7.51 4.86 -2.85
CA GLU A 31 -7.28 3.43 -3.01
C GLU A 31 -6.18 3.17 -4.05
N VAL A 32 -5.34 2.20 -3.76
CA VAL A 32 -4.33 1.65 -4.67
C VAL A 32 -4.46 0.14 -4.63
N GLY A 33 -4.35 -0.51 -5.76
CA GLY A 33 -4.41 -1.98 -5.73
C GLY A 33 -4.29 -2.63 -7.10
N TRP A 34 -4.10 -3.94 -7.05
CA TRP A 34 -4.11 -4.80 -8.21
C TRP A 34 -5.55 -5.12 -8.59
N ARG A 35 -5.85 -5.13 -9.88
CA ARG A 35 -7.20 -5.38 -10.39
C ARG A 35 -8.25 -4.39 -9.88
N LEU A 36 -7.80 -3.24 -9.44
CA LEU A 36 -8.70 -2.16 -9.08
C LEU A 36 -9.43 -1.70 -10.33
N ARG A 37 -10.74 -1.50 -10.23
CA ARG A 37 -11.58 -1.07 -11.35
C ARG A 37 -12.02 0.38 -11.15
N PRO A 38 -12.25 1.12 -12.24
CA PRO A 38 -12.67 2.51 -12.13
C PRO A 38 -14.03 2.71 -11.47
N ARG A 39 -14.89 1.70 -11.42
CA ARG A 39 -16.28 1.84 -10.92
C ARG A 39 -16.95 3.01 -11.63
N ASP A 40 -17.49 3.98 -10.88
CA ASP A 40 -18.12 5.20 -11.40
C ASP A 40 -17.14 6.38 -11.47
N ALA A 41 -15.84 6.12 -11.32
CA ALA A 41 -14.81 7.15 -11.38
C ALA A 41 -14.57 7.60 -12.83
N SER A 42 -14.20 8.88 -13.00
CA SER A 42 -13.76 9.41 -14.28
C SER A 42 -12.39 8.83 -14.66
N ILE A 43 -12.21 8.53 -15.94
CA ILE A 43 -10.92 8.12 -16.51
C ILE A 43 -10.19 9.31 -17.17
N GLU A 44 -10.76 10.50 -17.09
CA GLU A 44 -10.07 11.70 -17.54
C GLU A 44 -8.84 11.99 -16.66
N PRO A 45 -7.78 12.59 -17.22
CA PRO A 45 -6.59 12.93 -16.46
C PRO A 45 -6.91 13.82 -15.26
N ASP A 46 -6.37 13.46 -14.10
CA ASP A 46 -6.49 14.20 -12.86
C ASP A 46 -5.11 14.39 -12.23
N GLU A 47 -4.88 15.55 -11.64
CA GLU A 47 -3.58 15.92 -11.08
C GLU A 47 -3.12 14.99 -9.97
N VAL A 48 -4.01 14.64 -9.02
CA VAL A 48 -3.65 13.74 -7.90
C VAL A 48 -3.32 12.34 -8.41
N VAL A 49 -4.14 11.80 -9.32
CA VAL A 49 -3.90 10.49 -9.91
C VAL A 49 -2.57 10.47 -10.68
N GLN A 50 -2.31 11.50 -11.49
CA GLN A 50 -1.06 11.57 -12.26
C GLN A 50 0.17 11.71 -11.37
N MET A 51 0.07 12.48 -10.28
CA MET A 51 1.13 12.56 -9.27
C MET A 51 1.40 11.21 -8.64
N ALA A 52 0.36 10.48 -8.26
CA ALA A 52 0.48 9.16 -7.67
C ALA A 52 1.10 8.15 -8.64
N LEU A 53 0.64 8.14 -9.90
CA LEU A 53 1.24 7.30 -10.95
C LEU A 53 2.72 7.60 -11.15
N GLY A 54 3.09 8.87 -11.22
CA GLY A 54 4.48 9.29 -11.39
C GLY A 54 5.36 8.80 -10.25
N GLN A 55 4.92 8.95 -9.01
CA GLN A 55 5.68 8.51 -7.83
C GLN A 55 5.77 6.98 -7.75
N LEU A 56 4.71 6.26 -8.07
CA LEU A 56 4.76 4.80 -8.11
C LEU A 56 5.69 4.29 -9.22
N ARG A 57 5.69 4.90 -10.40
CA ARG A 57 6.64 4.55 -11.47
C ARG A 57 8.08 4.77 -11.03
N GLU A 58 8.36 5.89 -10.37
CA GLU A 58 9.71 6.16 -9.81
C GLU A 58 10.09 5.13 -8.75
N TYR A 59 9.15 4.74 -7.88
CA TYR A 59 9.39 3.69 -6.89
C TYR A 59 9.78 2.36 -7.56
N PHE A 60 9.02 1.92 -8.56
CA PHE A 60 9.29 0.69 -9.29
C PHE A 60 10.60 0.74 -10.09
N ALA A 61 11.02 1.93 -10.50
CA ALA A 61 12.31 2.16 -11.16
C ALA A 61 13.49 2.27 -10.18
N GLY A 62 13.26 2.16 -8.87
CA GLY A 62 14.31 2.30 -7.85
C GLY A 62 14.76 3.74 -7.61
N GLN A 63 13.99 4.73 -8.07
CA GLN A 63 14.34 6.14 -8.03
C GLN A 63 13.66 6.92 -6.90
N ARG A 64 12.70 6.30 -6.20
CA ARG A 64 11.95 6.93 -5.12
C ARG A 64 11.88 6.03 -3.89
N ARG A 65 12.15 6.63 -2.74
CA ARG A 65 12.12 5.93 -1.44
C ARG A 65 10.96 6.36 -0.54
N GLN A 66 10.39 7.54 -0.77
CA GLN A 66 9.31 8.09 0.03
C GLN A 66 8.22 8.65 -0.89
N PHE A 67 6.98 8.46 -0.48
CA PHE A 67 5.83 9.04 -1.17
C PHE A 67 5.43 10.36 -0.52
N THR A 68 5.17 11.37 -1.34
CA THR A 68 4.72 12.70 -0.92
C THR A 68 3.34 12.97 -1.53
N LEU A 69 2.37 12.11 -1.21
CA LEU A 69 1.03 12.13 -1.76
C LEU A 69 0.00 12.51 -0.70
N PRO A 70 -0.97 13.36 -1.03
CA PRO A 70 -2.12 13.54 -0.16
C PRO A 70 -2.93 12.24 -0.14
N LEU A 71 -3.34 11.80 1.04
CA LEU A 71 -4.18 10.62 1.24
C LEU A 71 -5.54 11.06 1.77
N ASP A 72 -6.58 10.51 1.18
CA ASP A 72 -7.97 10.68 1.61
C ASP A 72 -8.57 9.29 1.80
N LEU A 73 -8.11 8.60 2.84
CA LEU A 73 -8.51 7.23 3.12
C LEU A 73 -9.97 7.16 3.55
N PRO A 74 -10.67 6.06 3.25
CA PRO A 74 -11.99 5.82 3.81
C PRO A 74 -11.89 5.77 5.34
N PRO A 75 -13.01 6.02 6.06
CA PRO A 75 -13.00 5.94 7.52
C PRO A 75 -12.47 4.57 7.99
N LEU A 76 -11.53 4.60 8.93
CA LEU A 76 -10.89 3.41 9.51
C LEU A 76 -11.28 3.31 10.98
N GLU A 77 -11.36 2.07 11.48
CA GLU A 77 -11.48 1.84 12.92
C GLU A 77 -10.25 2.42 13.63
N PRO A 78 -10.39 3.01 14.84
CA PRO A 78 -9.28 3.67 15.54
C PRO A 78 -8.04 2.80 15.71
N VAL A 79 -8.22 1.50 15.97
CA VAL A 79 -7.12 0.55 16.08
C VAL A 79 -6.38 0.39 14.74
N ALA A 80 -7.12 0.21 13.65
CA ALA A 80 -6.54 0.09 12.32
C ALA A 80 -5.77 1.36 11.93
N GLU A 81 -6.35 2.53 12.21
CA GLU A 81 -5.69 3.79 11.95
C GLU A 81 -4.37 3.93 12.72
N ALA A 82 -4.37 3.60 14.01
CA ALA A 82 -3.16 3.64 14.83
C ALA A 82 -2.08 2.68 14.32
N VAL A 83 -2.46 1.48 13.91
CA VAL A 83 -1.53 0.50 13.35
C VAL A 83 -0.94 0.99 12.02
N LEU A 84 -1.76 1.51 11.12
CA LEU A 84 -1.27 2.04 9.84
C LEU A 84 -0.38 3.28 10.03
N GLN A 85 -0.68 4.14 11.00
CA GLN A 85 0.19 5.27 11.34
C GLN A 85 1.56 4.78 11.86
N ALA A 86 1.57 3.77 12.73
CA ALA A 86 2.82 3.18 13.22
C ALA A 86 3.62 2.56 12.06
N LEU A 87 2.95 1.86 11.15
CA LEU A 87 3.59 1.25 9.99
C LEU A 87 4.27 2.30 9.09
N ARG A 88 3.68 3.47 8.94
CA ARG A 88 4.26 4.55 8.12
C ARG A 88 5.62 5.04 8.63
N THR A 89 5.98 4.74 9.87
CA THR A 89 7.29 5.08 10.43
C THR A 89 8.37 4.07 10.05
N VAL A 90 7.99 2.92 9.51
CA VAL A 90 8.94 1.90 9.04
C VAL A 90 9.50 2.33 7.68
N GLY A 91 10.78 2.67 7.67
CA GLY A 91 11.45 3.25 6.52
C GLY A 91 11.71 2.28 5.37
N TYR A 92 12.04 2.86 4.23
CA TYR A 92 12.46 2.14 3.03
C TYR A 92 13.66 1.21 3.32
N GLY A 93 13.58 -0.02 2.84
CA GLY A 93 14.63 -1.02 3.07
C GLY A 93 14.62 -1.65 4.46
N LYS A 94 13.63 -1.34 5.27
CA LYS A 94 13.45 -1.88 6.62
C LYS A 94 12.27 -2.84 6.68
N THR A 95 12.31 -3.76 7.63
CA THR A 95 11.19 -4.65 7.93
C THR A 95 10.84 -4.57 9.41
N ILE A 96 9.62 -4.98 9.73
CA ILE A 96 9.11 -5.08 11.10
C ILE A 96 8.29 -6.37 11.20
N THR A 97 8.36 -7.06 12.32
CA THR A 97 7.51 -8.24 12.52
C THR A 97 6.08 -7.84 12.91
N TYR A 98 5.14 -8.76 12.73
CA TYR A 98 3.75 -8.54 13.17
C TYR A 98 3.68 -8.20 14.68
N ALA A 99 4.44 -8.90 15.51
CA ALA A 99 4.47 -8.64 16.94
C ALA A 99 5.08 -7.27 17.28
N GLU A 100 6.17 -6.93 16.64
CA GLU A 100 6.83 -5.62 16.82
C GLU A 100 5.91 -4.47 16.38
N LEU A 101 5.17 -4.63 15.28
CA LEU A 101 4.22 -3.61 14.83
C LEU A 101 3.04 -3.48 15.79
N ALA A 102 2.53 -4.59 16.31
CA ALA A 102 1.49 -4.57 17.35
C ALA A 102 1.95 -3.75 18.57
N GLU A 103 3.16 -3.98 19.02
CA GLU A 103 3.75 -3.24 20.15
C GLU A 103 3.97 -1.77 19.81
N LEU A 104 4.55 -1.48 18.64
CA LEU A 104 4.80 -0.10 18.18
C LEU A 104 3.51 0.72 18.06
N SER A 105 2.41 0.09 17.67
CA SER A 105 1.12 0.76 17.54
C SER A 105 0.52 1.22 18.86
N GLY A 106 0.91 0.61 19.98
CA GLY A 106 0.39 0.93 21.30
C GLY A 106 -1.07 0.56 21.52
N THR A 107 -1.66 -0.24 20.63
CA THR A 107 -3.10 -0.57 20.67
C THR A 107 -3.44 -1.76 21.56
N GLY A 108 -2.45 -2.56 21.94
CA GLY A 108 -2.67 -3.76 22.72
C GLY A 108 -3.25 -4.96 21.96
N VAL A 109 -3.36 -4.86 20.62
CA VAL A 109 -3.87 -5.96 19.80
C VAL A 109 -2.84 -7.07 19.63
N PRO A 110 -3.28 -8.33 19.46
CA PRO A 110 -2.35 -9.43 19.19
C PRO A 110 -1.80 -9.34 17.76
N ALA A 111 -0.65 -9.99 17.52
CA ALA A 111 -0.01 -10.04 16.21
C ALA A 111 -0.95 -10.52 15.09
N ARG A 112 -1.89 -11.43 15.40
CA ARG A 112 -2.88 -11.92 14.44
C ARG A 112 -3.78 -10.81 13.91
N ALA A 113 -4.18 -9.87 14.76
CA ALA A 113 -5.01 -8.73 14.34
C ALA A 113 -4.27 -7.81 13.37
N ILE A 114 -2.94 -7.70 13.50
CA ILE A 114 -2.11 -6.95 12.55
C ILE A 114 -2.24 -7.51 11.14
N GLY A 115 -2.25 -8.82 10.97
CA GLY A 115 -2.42 -9.46 9.66
C GLY A 115 -3.74 -9.06 8.97
N GLU A 116 -4.82 -9.01 9.71
CA GLU A 116 -6.13 -8.58 9.19
C GLU A 116 -6.12 -7.09 8.79
N ILE A 117 -5.47 -6.24 9.58
CA ILE A 117 -5.34 -4.81 9.28
C ILE A 117 -4.49 -4.62 8.02
N MET A 118 -3.39 -5.37 7.87
CA MET A 118 -2.56 -5.32 6.67
C MET A 118 -3.34 -5.74 5.42
N ALA A 119 -4.14 -6.78 5.52
CA ALA A 119 -4.98 -7.25 4.40
C ALA A 119 -6.04 -6.21 3.97
N ALA A 120 -6.47 -5.35 4.87
CA ALA A 120 -7.45 -4.30 4.62
C ALA A 120 -6.83 -2.94 4.28
N ASN A 121 -5.51 -2.84 4.14
CA ASN A 121 -4.82 -1.59 3.79
C ASN A 121 -5.32 -1.08 2.44
N PRO A 122 -5.94 0.11 2.38
CA PRO A 122 -6.50 0.64 1.15
C PRO A 122 -5.47 1.15 0.14
N VAL A 123 -4.24 1.41 0.58
CA VAL A 123 -3.18 2.00 -0.27
C VAL A 123 -1.84 1.25 -0.10
N PRO A 124 -1.79 -0.05 -0.45
CA PRO A 124 -0.54 -0.81 -0.38
C PRO A 124 0.58 -0.11 -1.15
N ILE A 125 1.81 -0.37 -0.79
CA ILE A 125 3.03 0.28 -1.26
C ILE A 125 3.20 1.67 -0.67
N ILE A 126 2.21 2.54 -0.77
CA ILE A 126 2.24 3.88 -0.17
C ILE A 126 2.26 3.76 1.36
N ILE A 127 1.33 2.99 1.93
CA ILE A 127 1.44 2.50 3.31
C ILE A 127 2.04 1.10 3.23
N PRO A 128 3.26 0.90 3.70
CA PRO A 128 4.10 -0.22 3.28
C PRO A 128 3.82 -1.53 4.04
N CYS A 129 2.63 -2.10 3.86
CA CYS A 129 2.26 -3.36 4.50
C CYS A 129 3.16 -4.54 4.06
N HIS A 130 3.84 -4.44 2.92
CA HIS A 130 4.83 -5.43 2.49
C HIS A 130 6.07 -5.50 3.40
N ARG A 131 6.32 -4.48 4.22
CA ARG A 131 7.44 -4.45 5.18
C ARG A 131 7.16 -5.21 6.47
N VAL A 132 5.92 -5.67 6.66
CA VAL A 132 5.54 -6.47 7.83
C VAL A 132 5.77 -7.94 7.52
N VAL A 133 6.65 -8.58 8.30
CA VAL A 133 7.10 -9.95 8.07
C VAL A 133 6.87 -10.82 9.30
N ALA A 134 6.88 -12.14 9.10
CA ALA A 134 6.90 -13.10 10.20
C ALA A 134 8.30 -13.18 10.80
N SER A 135 8.40 -13.63 12.04
CA SER A 135 9.69 -13.82 12.72
C SER A 135 10.57 -14.87 12.05
N ASP A 136 9.98 -15.80 11.31
CA ASP A 136 10.63 -16.94 10.67
C ASP A 136 10.54 -16.94 9.13
N GLY A 137 10.06 -15.86 8.53
CA GLY A 137 9.91 -15.77 7.06
C GLY A 137 9.19 -14.52 6.60
N LEU A 138 8.69 -14.54 5.37
CA LEU A 138 8.00 -13.41 4.77
C LEU A 138 6.65 -13.10 5.42
N GLY A 139 5.98 -14.09 5.98
CA GLY A 139 4.59 -13.94 6.39
C GLY A 139 3.64 -13.87 5.19
N GLY A 140 2.40 -13.44 5.44
CA GLY A 140 1.38 -13.29 4.41
C GLY A 140 1.46 -11.98 3.66
N TYR A 141 0.75 -11.91 2.54
CA TYR A 141 0.53 -10.69 1.77
C TYR A 141 -0.75 -10.84 0.95
N SER A 142 -1.56 -9.80 0.91
CA SER A 142 -2.81 -9.82 0.13
C SER A 142 -2.74 -8.99 -1.15
N GLY A 143 -1.67 -8.23 -1.35
CA GLY A 143 -1.42 -7.50 -2.59
C GLY A 143 -0.91 -8.40 -3.70
N GLY A 144 -0.79 -7.86 -4.90
CA GLY A 144 -0.37 -8.62 -6.07
C GLY A 144 -1.53 -9.32 -6.78
N ASP A 145 -1.20 -9.95 -7.90
CA ASP A 145 -2.15 -10.76 -8.65
C ASP A 145 -2.49 -12.06 -7.90
N PRO A 146 -3.70 -12.60 -8.07
CA PRO A 146 -4.08 -13.87 -7.47
C PRO A 146 -3.07 -14.97 -7.76
N GLY A 147 -2.68 -15.71 -6.72
CA GLY A 147 -1.67 -16.77 -6.80
C GLY A 147 -0.22 -16.26 -6.79
N ARG A 148 0.02 -14.95 -6.77
CA ARG A 148 1.35 -14.34 -6.78
C ARG A 148 1.63 -13.42 -5.61
N HIS A 149 0.86 -13.50 -4.55
CA HIS A 149 0.98 -12.59 -3.42
C HIS A 149 2.38 -12.58 -2.78
N LEU A 150 2.96 -13.75 -2.52
CA LEU A 150 4.29 -13.84 -1.92
C LEU A 150 5.41 -13.47 -2.89
N GLU A 151 5.26 -13.77 -4.18
CA GLU A 151 6.20 -13.31 -5.21
C GLU A 151 6.23 -11.78 -5.25
N THR A 152 5.07 -11.15 -5.21
CA THR A 152 4.94 -9.69 -5.20
C THR A 152 5.59 -9.10 -3.95
N LYS A 153 5.30 -9.64 -2.77
CA LYS A 153 5.92 -9.20 -1.52
C LYS A 153 7.43 -9.30 -1.56
N ARG A 154 7.95 -10.43 -2.02
CA ARG A 154 9.39 -10.65 -2.19
C ARG A 154 10.00 -9.63 -3.14
N TRP A 155 9.37 -9.41 -4.29
CA TRP A 155 9.85 -8.43 -5.26
C TRP A 155 9.96 -7.02 -4.67
N LEU A 156 8.93 -6.58 -3.94
CA LEU A 156 8.91 -5.27 -3.30
C LEU A 156 10.04 -5.14 -2.27
N LEU A 157 10.25 -6.14 -1.44
CA LEU A 157 11.31 -6.15 -0.44
C LEU A 157 12.71 -6.20 -1.08
N GLU A 158 12.89 -6.98 -2.12
CA GLU A 158 14.15 -7.03 -2.88
C GLU A 158 14.42 -5.69 -3.58
N ASN A 159 13.41 -5.07 -4.18
CA ASN A 159 13.51 -3.76 -4.80
C ASN A 159 13.98 -2.69 -3.81
N GLU A 160 13.53 -2.79 -2.56
CA GLU A 160 13.94 -1.88 -1.50
C GLU A 160 15.30 -2.25 -0.86
N GLY A 161 15.89 -3.36 -1.23
CA GLY A 161 17.12 -3.85 -0.60
C GLY A 161 16.92 -4.43 0.80
N ALA A 162 15.68 -4.72 1.20
CA ALA A 162 15.35 -5.31 2.51
C ALA A 162 15.61 -6.81 2.55
N LEU A 163 15.65 -7.46 1.39
CA LEU A 163 16.03 -8.87 1.23
C LEU A 163 17.12 -8.97 0.17
N PRO A 164 18.05 -9.95 0.28
CA PRO A 164 18.97 -10.22 -0.81
C PRO A 164 18.21 -10.73 -2.03
N PRO A 165 18.68 -10.42 -3.26
CA PRO A 165 18.08 -10.98 -4.47
C PRO A 165 18.01 -12.49 -4.41
N ALA A 166 16.92 -13.07 -4.93
CA ALA A 166 16.83 -14.52 -5.04
C ALA A 166 17.97 -15.03 -5.93
N LEU A 167 18.73 -16.00 -5.42
CA LEU A 167 19.73 -16.68 -6.23
C LEU A 167 19.01 -17.51 -7.28
N VAL A 168 19.30 -17.25 -8.53
CA VAL A 168 18.74 -17.99 -9.66
C VAL A 168 19.47 -19.32 -9.79
#